data_7786278530b14cf2001d854e2d45d992
#
_entry.id   7786278530b14cf2001d854e2d45d992
#
_cell.length_a   1.000
_cell.length_b   1.000
_cell.length_c   1.000
_cell.angle_alpha   90.00
_cell.angle_beta   90.00
_cell.angle_gamma   90.00
#
_symmetry.space_group_name_H-M   'P 1'
#
loop_
_entity.id
_entity.type
_entity.pdbx_description
1 polymer ?
#
loop_
_entity_poly.entity_id
_entity_poly.type
_entity_poly.pdbx_seq_one_letter_code
_entity_poly.pdbx_strand_id
1 'polypeptide(L)'
;LKNILLDTLTIDAMQLTGKVENDSIYSALQILNSKNENKYVLGGVFRSQENNFRFRFLKDQVMLNYSEWSVPDDNYLEFSKRGLVAHNFTISKDPERIRLVTTVKDSTIALEFQHVQLSNLTRIVRGVMPASGLLDGNLKFTSSSSGKFSSELKISELEILEKPLGDLTLGLSHSGDRYAIDLALTSNGSNLIAKGFYISNVNTSSFDLSAEFAPLNLQAIEPLSFGQLRKVEGRATGTLRITGTFAEPKIRGNITFEEASFRSTYLNSGFTLRNETITFNEQGIRLNNFTITDAKKNDAVLDGTILT
;
A
#
# COMPACT_ATOMS: atom_id res chain seq x y z
N LEU A 1 -1.29 -22.84 -12.89
CA LEU A 1 -0.93 -21.61 -13.62
C LEU A 1 0.48 -21.20 -13.25
N LYS A 2 1.33 -20.92 -14.24
CA LYS A 2 2.70 -20.42 -14.01
C LYS A 2 2.76 -18.98 -14.51
N ASN A 3 3.35 -18.09 -13.68
CA ASN A 3 3.59 -16.68 -13.99
C ASN A 3 2.32 -15.93 -14.44
N ILE A 4 1.46 -15.57 -13.50
CA ILE A 4 0.36 -14.65 -13.77
C ILE A 4 0.96 -13.24 -13.76
N LEU A 5 0.96 -12.61 -14.92
CA LEU A 5 1.38 -11.21 -15.11
C LEU A 5 0.14 -10.31 -14.90
N LEU A 6 0.26 -9.39 -13.97
CA LEU A 6 -0.66 -8.27 -13.79
C LEU A 6 0.17 -7.00 -14.01
N ASP A 7 0.28 -6.58 -15.26
CA ASP A 7 1.18 -5.52 -15.71
C ASP A 7 2.66 -5.85 -15.36
N THR A 8 3.31 -5.06 -14.51
CA THR A 8 4.68 -5.32 -14.02
C THR A 8 4.75 -6.29 -12.84
N LEU A 9 3.58 -6.69 -12.29
CA LEU A 9 3.47 -7.57 -11.13
C LEU A 9 3.39 -9.03 -11.57
N THR A 10 4.18 -9.89 -10.95
CA THR A 10 4.22 -11.32 -11.26
C THR A 10 3.88 -12.14 -10.02
N ILE A 11 2.90 -13.03 -10.12
CA ILE A 11 2.67 -14.09 -9.13
C ILE A 11 3.45 -15.32 -9.60
N ASP A 12 4.18 -15.96 -8.69
CA ASP A 12 4.87 -17.23 -8.91
C ASP A 12 3.90 -18.35 -9.32
N ALA A 13 4.33 -19.59 -9.40
CA ALA A 13 3.46 -20.68 -9.74
C ALA A 13 2.28 -20.76 -8.77
N MET A 14 1.06 -20.63 -9.27
CA MET A 14 -0.18 -20.79 -8.52
C MET A 14 -0.84 -22.11 -8.91
N GLN A 15 -1.19 -22.89 -7.92
CA GLN A 15 -1.87 -24.18 -8.07
C GLN A 15 -3.19 -24.16 -7.30
N LEU A 16 -4.27 -24.53 -7.97
CA LEU A 16 -5.56 -24.78 -7.33
C LEU A 16 -5.85 -26.27 -7.46
N THR A 17 -6.04 -26.92 -6.32
CA THR A 17 -6.46 -28.31 -6.26
C THR A 17 -7.89 -28.40 -5.72
N GLY A 18 -8.65 -29.38 -6.18
CA GLY A 18 -10.02 -29.61 -5.72
C GLY A 18 -10.37 -31.09 -5.73
N LYS A 19 -11.11 -31.54 -4.70
CA LYS A 19 -11.69 -32.89 -4.60
C LYS A 19 -13.14 -32.76 -4.17
N VAL A 20 -14.04 -33.43 -4.87
CA VAL A 20 -15.45 -33.52 -4.49
C VAL A 20 -15.66 -34.81 -3.69
N GLU A 21 -16.27 -34.67 -2.51
CA GLU A 21 -16.54 -35.79 -1.61
C GLU A 21 -17.77 -35.43 -0.74
N ASN A 22 -18.81 -36.29 -0.76
CA ASN A 22 -20.02 -36.16 0.07
C ASN A 22 -20.61 -34.75 0.08
N ASP A 23 -21.04 -34.24 -1.07
CA ASP A 23 -21.60 -32.87 -1.24
C ASP A 23 -20.71 -31.73 -0.78
N SER A 24 -19.42 -31.99 -0.67
CA SER A 24 -18.40 -31.01 -0.27
C SER A 24 -17.32 -30.95 -1.33
N ILE A 25 -16.80 -29.72 -1.56
CA ILE A 25 -15.64 -29.47 -2.41
C ILE A 25 -14.48 -29.05 -1.51
N TYR A 26 -13.54 -29.94 -1.31
CA TYR A 26 -12.28 -29.63 -0.66
C TYR A 26 -11.37 -28.96 -1.67
N SER A 27 -10.82 -27.80 -1.35
CA SER A 27 -9.96 -27.06 -2.25
C SER A 27 -8.77 -26.48 -1.52
N ALA A 28 -7.64 -26.37 -2.20
CA ALA A 28 -6.48 -25.66 -1.71
C ALA A 28 -5.88 -24.79 -2.82
N LEU A 29 -5.76 -23.51 -2.52
CA LEU A 29 -4.99 -22.55 -3.32
C LEU A 29 -3.58 -22.52 -2.75
N GLN A 30 -2.58 -22.77 -3.61
CA GLN A 30 -1.18 -22.77 -3.25
C GLN A 30 -0.42 -21.79 -4.15
N ILE A 31 0.46 -21.00 -3.56
CA ILE A 31 1.45 -20.19 -4.28
C ILE A 31 2.81 -20.75 -3.92
N LEU A 32 3.54 -21.19 -4.94
CA LEU A 32 4.82 -21.86 -4.81
C LEU A 32 5.96 -20.88 -5.09
N ASN A 33 7.08 -21.05 -4.43
CA ASN A 33 8.30 -20.32 -4.76
C ASN A 33 9.02 -20.94 -5.99
N SER A 34 10.15 -20.37 -6.37
CA SER A 34 10.98 -20.86 -7.51
C SER A 34 11.52 -22.27 -7.32
N LYS A 35 11.52 -22.80 -6.10
CA LYS A 35 11.95 -24.18 -5.78
C LYS A 35 10.77 -25.16 -5.70
N ASN A 36 9.56 -24.75 -6.08
CA ASN A 36 8.31 -25.51 -5.92
C ASN A 36 7.92 -25.79 -4.45
N GLU A 37 8.34 -24.98 -3.50
CA GLU A 37 7.93 -25.07 -2.12
C GLU A 37 6.72 -24.17 -1.86
N ASN A 38 5.81 -24.61 -0.99
CA ASN A 38 4.64 -23.84 -0.59
C ASN A 38 5.08 -22.56 0.14
N LYS A 39 4.68 -21.41 -0.39
CA LYS A 39 4.90 -20.10 0.21
C LYS A 39 3.61 -19.57 0.83
N TYR A 40 2.48 -19.79 0.16
CA TYR A 40 1.14 -19.54 0.66
C TYR A 40 0.26 -20.75 0.40
N VAL A 41 -0.57 -21.10 1.37
CA VAL A 41 -1.59 -22.16 1.25
C VAL A 41 -2.88 -21.65 1.88
N LEU A 42 -3.99 -21.78 1.16
CA LEU A 42 -5.31 -21.50 1.67
C LEU A 42 -6.18 -22.72 1.36
N GLY A 43 -6.24 -23.65 2.31
CA GLY A 43 -7.06 -24.86 2.20
C GLY A 43 -8.41 -24.67 2.87
N GLY A 44 -9.46 -25.12 2.18
CA GLY A 44 -10.81 -24.98 2.68
C GLY A 44 -11.81 -25.96 2.06
N VAL A 45 -12.99 -25.97 2.60
CA VAL A 45 -14.11 -26.79 2.12
C VAL A 45 -15.33 -25.93 1.85
N PHE A 46 -15.89 -26.10 0.67
CA PHE A 46 -17.19 -25.57 0.27
C PHE A 46 -18.27 -26.63 0.46
N ARG A 47 -19.40 -26.22 1.00
CA ARG A 47 -20.61 -27.02 1.10
C ARG A 47 -21.80 -26.22 0.60
N SER A 48 -22.66 -26.88 -0.22
CA SER A 48 -23.98 -26.34 -0.59
C SER A 48 -25.01 -26.74 0.46
N GLN A 49 -25.84 -25.80 0.90
CA GLN A 49 -26.96 -26.04 1.80
C GLN A 49 -28.20 -25.34 1.21
N GLU A 50 -29.08 -26.09 0.54
CA GLU A 50 -30.29 -25.58 -0.11
C GLU A 50 -30.11 -24.30 -0.94
N ASN A 51 -30.20 -23.12 -0.30
CA ASN A 51 -30.05 -21.80 -0.94
C ASN A 51 -28.78 -21.04 -0.52
N ASN A 52 -27.91 -21.65 0.28
CA ASN A 52 -26.69 -21.03 0.84
C ASN A 52 -25.47 -21.85 0.49
N PHE A 53 -24.33 -21.16 0.37
CA PHE A 53 -23.04 -21.81 0.25
C PHE A 53 -22.20 -21.46 1.47
N ARG A 54 -21.56 -22.46 2.07
CA ARG A 54 -20.60 -22.25 3.15
C ARG A 54 -19.19 -22.59 2.71
N PHE A 55 -18.25 -21.69 3.01
CA PHE A 55 -16.84 -21.95 2.94
C PHE A 55 -16.27 -21.96 4.36
N ARG A 56 -15.37 -22.89 4.63
CA ARG A 56 -14.64 -22.97 5.89
C ARG A 56 -13.17 -23.24 5.60
N PHE A 57 -12.26 -22.55 6.27
CA PHE A 57 -10.85 -22.95 6.29
C PHE A 57 -10.68 -24.29 7.00
N LEU A 58 -9.76 -25.11 6.50
CA LEU A 58 -9.36 -26.33 7.16
C LEU A 58 -8.20 -26.06 8.10
N LYS A 59 -8.24 -26.70 9.28
CA LYS A 59 -7.16 -26.66 10.25
C LYS A 59 -5.87 -27.18 9.60
N ASP A 60 -4.74 -26.58 9.96
CA ASP A 60 -3.40 -26.94 9.46
C ASP A 60 -3.23 -26.82 7.92
N GLN A 61 -4.14 -26.11 7.25
CA GLN A 61 -4.07 -25.82 5.81
C GLN A 61 -4.09 -24.34 5.47
N VAL A 62 -3.65 -23.49 6.39
CA VAL A 62 -3.46 -22.07 6.15
C VAL A 62 -2.02 -21.70 6.41
N MET A 63 -1.33 -21.23 5.38
CA MET A 63 0.06 -20.79 5.42
C MET A 63 0.19 -19.43 4.72
N LEU A 64 0.81 -18.46 5.35
CA LEU A 64 1.16 -17.18 4.76
C LEU A 64 2.67 -16.97 4.88
N ASN A 65 3.34 -16.74 3.76
CA ASN A 65 4.77 -16.47 3.67
C ASN A 65 5.62 -17.48 4.48
N TYR A 66 5.43 -18.78 4.19
CA TYR A 66 6.10 -19.95 4.84
C TYR A 66 5.75 -20.17 6.31
N SER A 67 4.81 -19.43 6.86
CA SER A 67 4.37 -19.57 8.25
C SER A 67 2.98 -20.17 8.32
N GLU A 68 2.79 -21.16 9.16
CA GLU A 68 1.48 -21.75 9.43
C GLU A 68 0.65 -20.82 10.31
N TRP A 69 -0.64 -20.73 9.99
CA TRP A 69 -1.63 -19.93 10.69
C TRP A 69 -2.76 -20.80 11.20
N SER A 70 -3.14 -20.60 12.44
CA SER A 70 -4.24 -21.30 13.08
C SER A 70 -5.58 -20.74 12.68
N VAL A 71 -6.59 -21.60 12.61
CA VAL A 71 -7.99 -21.24 12.36
C VAL A 71 -8.90 -21.87 13.41
N PRO A 72 -9.99 -21.21 13.87
CA PRO A 72 -10.98 -21.83 14.75
C PRO A 72 -11.68 -23.01 14.06
N ASP A 73 -12.02 -24.06 14.81
CA ASP A 73 -12.68 -25.25 14.27
C ASP A 73 -14.09 -24.94 13.73
N ASP A 74 -14.78 -23.95 14.29
CA ASP A 74 -16.13 -23.51 13.92
C ASP A 74 -16.16 -22.31 12.95
N ASN A 75 -15.04 -22.00 12.30
CA ASN A 75 -14.97 -20.92 11.32
C ASN A 75 -15.82 -21.21 10.09
N TYR A 76 -16.55 -20.21 9.58
CA TYR A 76 -17.18 -20.29 8.27
C TYR A 76 -17.56 -18.92 7.71
N LEU A 77 -17.65 -18.87 6.37
CA LEU A 77 -18.31 -17.83 5.60
C LEU A 77 -19.58 -18.43 4.98
N GLU A 78 -20.71 -17.80 5.20
CA GLU A 78 -21.97 -18.19 4.58
C GLU A 78 -22.38 -17.14 3.54
N PHE A 79 -22.55 -17.60 2.32
CA PHE A 79 -23.02 -16.81 1.20
C PHE A 79 -24.50 -17.15 0.94
N SER A 80 -25.34 -16.14 0.97
CA SER A 80 -26.79 -16.28 0.72
C SER A 80 -27.31 -15.13 -0.15
N LYS A 81 -28.58 -15.21 -0.56
CA LYS A 81 -29.25 -14.11 -1.24
C LYS A 81 -29.32 -12.82 -0.40
N ARG A 82 -29.14 -12.94 0.92
CA ARG A 82 -29.15 -11.81 1.86
C ARG A 82 -27.76 -11.20 2.09
N GLY A 83 -26.71 -11.81 1.52
CA GLY A 83 -25.35 -11.33 1.65
C GLY A 83 -24.40 -12.35 2.25
N LEU A 84 -23.28 -11.85 2.79
CA LEU A 84 -22.19 -12.63 3.39
C LEU A 84 -22.25 -12.53 4.92
N VAL A 85 -22.20 -13.67 5.59
CA VAL A 85 -22.08 -13.77 7.04
C VAL A 85 -20.77 -14.48 7.40
N ALA A 86 -19.94 -13.85 8.20
CA ALA A 86 -18.71 -14.40 8.74
C ALA A 86 -18.92 -14.85 10.18
N HIS A 87 -18.60 -16.12 10.48
CA HIS A 87 -18.62 -16.68 11.84
C HIS A 87 -17.24 -17.20 12.19
N ASN A 88 -16.65 -16.67 13.27
CA ASN A 88 -15.30 -17.01 13.73
C ASN A 88 -14.26 -17.11 12.59
N PHE A 89 -14.48 -16.34 11.52
CA PHE A 89 -13.65 -16.41 10.32
C PHE A 89 -12.34 -15.62 10.54
N THR A 90 -11.44 -16.28 11.24
CA THR A 90 -10.17 -15.72 11.72
C THR A 90 -9.02 -16.64 11.32
N ILE A 91 -7.91 -16.06 10.92
CA ILE A 91 -6.63 -16.73 10.85
C ILE A 91 -5.65 -16.02 11.78
N SER A 92 -4.84 -16.75 12.53
CA SER A 92 -3.94 -16.16 13.52
C SER A 92 -2.64 -16.93 13.68
N LYS A 93 -1.60 -16.17 13.98
CA LYS A 93 -0.27 -16.65 14.40
C LYS A 93 0.26 -15.64 15.40
N ASP A 94 0.16 -15.95 16.68
CA ASP A 94 0.43 -15.03 17.78
C ASP A 94 1.70 -14.18 17.61
N PRO A 95 1.63 -12.84 17.73
CA PRO A 95 0.45 -12.01 18.04
C PRO A 95 -0.40 -11.57 16.82
N GLU A 96 -0.10 -12.05 15.63
CA GLU A 96 -0.73 -11.68 14.36
C GLU A 96 -2.14 -12.25 14.23
N ARG A 97 -3.09 -11.44 13.75
CA ARG A 97 -4.46 -11.88 13.49
C ARG A 97 -5.08 -11.15 12.30
N ILE A 98 -5.75 -11.91 11.45
CA ILE A 98 -6.60 -11.39 10.36
C ILE A 98 -7.99 -11.97 10.57
N ARG A 99 -9.00 -11.12 10.64
CA ARG A 99 -10.37 -11.50 10.93
C ARG A 99 -11.34 -10.87 9.96
N LEU A 100 -12.26 -11.66 9.42
CA LEU A 100 -13.42 -11.16 8.70
C LEU A 100 -14.64 -11.20 9.62
N VAL A 101 -15.35 -10.09 9.73
CA VAL A 101 -16.48 -9.89 10.64
C VAL A 101 -17.67 -9.33 9.86
N THR A 102 -18.86 -9.81 10.16
CA THR A 102 -20.10 -9.14 9.75
C THR A 102 -20.52 -8.20 10.87
N THR A 103 -20.38 -6.87 10.68
CA THR A 103 -20.67 -5.86 11.70
C THR A 103 -22.14 -5.51 11.76
N VAL A 104 -22.82 -5.52 10.62
CA VAL A 104 -24.27 -5.40 10.52
C VAL A 104 -24.72 -6.54 9.63
N LYS A 105 -25.59 -7.42 10.15
CA LYS A 105 -26.04 -8.60 9.43
C LYS A 105 -26.55 -8.22 8.03
N ASP A 106 -26.04 -8.93 7.03
CA ASP A 106 -26.39 -8.79 5.62
C ASP A 106 -26.07 -7.42 4.98
N SER A 107 -25.32 -6.53 5.66
CA SER A 107 -25.04 -5.19 5.12
C SER A 107 -23.59 -4.71 5.20
N THR A 108 -22.85 -5.04 6.25
CA THR A 108 -21.48 -4.54 6.44
C THR A 108 -20.53 -5.65 6.84
N ILE A 109 -19.42 -5.74 6.13
CA ILE A 109 -18.34 -6.69 6.37
C ILE A 109 -17.09 -5.88 6.70
N ALA A 110 -16.37 -6.26 7.74
CA ALA A 110 -15.08 -5.69 8.09
C ALA A 110 -13.98 -6.76 8.02
N LEU A 111 -12.90 -6.44 7.32
CA LEU A 111 -11.64 -7.16 7.40
C LEU A 111 -10.74 -6.42 8.38
N GLU A 112 -10.36 -7.07 9.47
CA GLU A 112 -9.59 -6.50 10.56
C GLU A 112 -8.19 -7.12 10.59
N PHE A 113 -7.20 -6.28 10.83
CA PHE A 113 -5.79 -6.64 10.98
C PHE A 113 -5.32 -6.28 12.38
N GLN A 114 -4.63 -7.17 13.03
CA GLN A 114 -4.01 -6.95 14.33
C GLN A 114 -2.57 -7.44 14.29
N HIS A 115 -1.62 -6.52 14.45
CA HIS A 115 -0.18 -6.76 14.50
C HIS A 115 0.36 -7.62 13.33
N VAL A 116 -0.27 -7.54 12.15
CA VAL A 116 0.08 -8.36 10.99
C VAL A 116 1.38 -7.84 10.38
N GLN A 117 2.37 -8.71 10.23
CA GLN A 117 3.59 -8.38 9.50
C GLN A 117 3.24 -8.08 8.04
N LEU A 118 3.46 -6.83 7.61
CA LEU A 118 3.14 -6.36 6.26
C LEU A 118 3.78 -7.25 5.18
N SER A 119 4.98 -7.76 5.43
CA SER A 119 5.68 -8.67 4.54
C SER A 119 4.94 -10.00 4.30
N ASN A 120 4.05 -10.44 5.20
CA ASN A 120 3.22 -11.63 5.00
C ASN A 120 2.19 -11.42 3.89
N LEU A 121 1.81 -10.18 3.61
CA LEU A 121 0.84 -9.81 2.58
C LEU A 121 1.53 -9.34 1.29
N THR A 122 2.60 -8.55 1.37
CA THR A 122 3.23 -7.93 0.20
C THR A 122 4.09 -8.90 -0.62
N ARG A 123 4.63 -9.95 0.01
CA ARG A 123 5.46 -10.96 -0.68
C ARG A 123 4.69 -11.94 -1.55
N ILE A 124 3.36 -11.86 -1.63
CA ILE A 124 2.55 -12.66 -2.56
C ILE A 124 2.93 -12.35 -4.00
N VAL A 125 3.19 -11.09 -4.30
CA VAL A 125 3.44 -10.58 -5.65
C VAL A 125 4.91 -10.18 -5.79
N ARG A 126 5.55 -10.59 -6.88
CA ARG A 126 6.87 -10.08 -7.28
C ARG A 126 6.72 -8.75 -8.02
N GLY A 127 7.72 -7.88 -7.94
CA GLY A 127 7.69 -6.55 -8.57
C GLY A 127 7.15 -5.46 -7.65
N VAL A 128 6.54 -5.82 -6.52
CA VAL A 128 6.25 -4.85 -5.45
C VAL A 128 7.54 -4.54 -4.69
N MET A 129 7.79 -3.28 -4.40
CA MET A 129 8.91 -2.90 -3.52
C MET A 129 8.76 -3.62 -2.18
N PRO A 130 9.81 -4.31 -1.69
CA PRO A 130 9.78 -4.95 -0.39
C PRO A 130 9.43 -3.93 0.70
N ALA A 131 8.35 -4.19 1.41
CA ALA A 131 7.90 -3.39 2.54
C ALA A 131 7.72 -4.27 3.77
N SER A 132 8.09 -3.76 4.93
CA SER A 132 7.90 -4.37 6.24
C SER A 132 7.28 -3.37 7.21
N GLY A 133 6.84 -3.86 8.37
CA GLY A 133 6.15 -3.10 9.40
C GLY A 133 4.97 -3.88 9.96
N LEU A 134 4.36 -3.36 11.03
CA LEU A 134 3.20 -3.98 11.69
C LEU A 134 1.93 -3.27 11.23
N LEU A 135 1.05 -4.03 10.57
CA LEU A 135 -0.24 -3.55 10.09
C LEU A 135 -1.33 -3.81 11.14
N ASP A 136 -1.98 -2.74 11.56
CA ASP A 136 -3.19 -2.73 12.39
C ASP A 136 -4.31 -1.95 11.68
N GLY A 137 -5.56 -2.27 11.99
CA GLY A 137 -6.70 -1.51 11.49
C GLY A 137 -7.76 -2.33 10.80
N ASN A 138 -8.55 -1.68 9.94
CA ASN A 138 -9.68 -2.33 9.29
C ASN A 138 -10.02 -1.77 7.92
N LEU A 139 -10.67 -2.63 7.11
CA LEU A 139 -11.35 -2.31 5.86
C LEU A 139 -12.83 -2.65 6.03
N LYS A 140 -13.74 -1.71 5.80
CA LYS A 140 -15.20 -1.91 5.91
C LYS A 140 -15.87 -1.77 4.56
N PHE A 141 -16.71 -2.72 4.21
CA PHE A 141 -17.54 -2.73 3.02
C PHE A 141 -19.01 -2.83 3.42
N THR A 142 -19.82 -1.88 3.00
CA THR A 142 -21.27 -1.92 3.22
C THR A 142 -21.96 -2.21 1.91
N SER A 143 -22.72 -3.32 1.87
CA SER A 143 -23.54 -3.72 0.74
C SER A 143 -24.82 -2.87 0.70
N SER A 144 -24.70 -1.64 0.22
CA SER A 144 -25.84 -0.77 -0.10
C SER A 144 -25.86 -0.50 -1.59
N SER A 145 -26.97 0.03 -2.13
CA SER A 145 -27.08 0.39 -3.55
C SER A 145 -26.00 1.38 -4.02
N SER A 146 -25.30 2.07 -3.10
CA SER A 146 -24.19 2.97 -3.38
C SER A 146 -22.81 2.38 -3.05
N GLY A 147 -22.72 1.14 -2.54
CA GLY A 147 -21.47 0.49 -2.13
C GLY A 147 -20.56 1.42 -1.34
N LYS A 148 -20.59 1.39 0.00
CA LYS A 148 -19.71 2.24 0.80
C LYS A 148 -18.47 1.45 1.22
N PHE A 149 -17.32 2.08 1.08
CA PHE A 149 -16.04 1.55 1.54
C PHE A 149 -15.39 2.54 2.50
N SER A 150 -14.80 2.06 3.56
CA SER A 150 -13.92 2.86 4.42
C SER A 150 -12.77 2.01 4.95
N SER A 151 -11.65 2.65 5.23
CA SER A 151 -10.52 2.00 5.89
C SER A 151 -9.88 2.95 6.88
N GLU A 152 -9.37 2.37 7.95
CA GLU A 152 -8.48 2.99 8.90
C GLU A 152 -7.34 2.01 9.14
N LEU A 153 -6.18 2.29 8.58
CA LEU A 153 -5.00 1.44 8.66
C LEU A 153 -3.86 2.20 9.31
N LYS A 154 -3.11 1.52 10.15
CA LYS A 154 -1.84 1.98 10.70
C LYS A 154 -0.78 0.95 10.40
N ILE A 155 0.36 1.40 9.89
CA ILE A 155 1.55 0.59 9.73
C ILE A 155 2.61 1.21 10.64
N SER A 156 2.95 0.52 11.71
CA SER A 156 4.02 0.94 12.59
C SER A 156 5.36 0.40 12.08
N GLU A 157 6.41 1.19 12.28
CA GLU A 157 7.77 0.83 11.85
C GLU A 157 7.85 0.46 10.37
N LEU A 158 7.17 1.25 9.51
CA LEU A 158 7.20 1.03 8.07
C LEU A 158 8.62 1.14 7.54
N GLU A 159 9.07 0.11 6.83
CA GLU A 159 10.30 0.13 6.05
C GLU A 159 9.99 -0.17 4.58
N ILE A 160 10.67 0.50 3.66
CA ILE A 160 10.65 0.20 2.23
C ILE A 160 12.09 0.02 1.75
N LEU A 161 12.38 -1.13 1.10
CA LEU A 161 13.74 -1.48 0.67
C LEU A 161 14.75 -1.40 1.83
N GLU A 162 14.36 -1.90 3.01
CA GLU A 162 15.17 -1.90 4.23
C GLU A 162 15.53 -0.48 4.76
N LYS A 163 14.83 0.55 4.30
CA LYS A 163 14.97 1.92 4.79
C LYS A 163 13.78 2.28 5.68
N PRO A 164 14.02 2.70 6.93
CA PRO A 164 12.93 3.08 7.83
C PRO A 164 12.27 4.38 7.37
N LEU A 165 10.95 4.35 7.25
CA LEU A 165 10.12 5.52 6.93
C LEU A 165 9.38 6.06 8.15
N GLY A 166 9.09 5.21 9.14
CA GLY A 166 8.34 5.58 10.35
C GLY A 166 6.94 4.97 10.40
N ASP A 167 6.01 5.63 11.06
CA ASP A 167 4.64 5.18 11.21
C ASP A 167 3.76 5.82 10.13
N LEU A 168 3.05 4.99 9.39
CA LEU A 168 2.08 5.41 8.37
C LEU A 168 0.66 5.18 8.88
N THR A 169 -0.18 6.21 8.82
CA THR A 169 -1.63 6.08 8.97
C THR A 169 -2.32 6.38 7.65
N LEU A 170 -3.34 5.60 7.30
CA LEU A 170 -4.11 5.74 6.07
C LEU A 170 -5.59 5.61 6.37
N GLY A 171 -6.33 6.71 6.24
CA GLY A 171 -7.78 6.75 6.20
C GLY A 171 -8.27 6.85 4.76
N LEU A 172 -9.18 5.95 4.38
CA LEU A 172 -9.89 6.02 3.11
C LEU A 172 -11.40 5.96 3.37
N SER A 173 -12.18 6.75 2.65
CA SER A 173 -13.62 6.61 2.65
C SER A 173 -14.19 6.88 1.27
N HIS A 174 -15.18 6.09 0.88
CA HIS A 174 -15.82 6.16 -0.42
C HIS A 174 -17.30 6.50 -0.26
N SER A 175 -17.77 7.49 -1.01
CA SER A 175 -19.18 7.86 -1.10
C SER A 175 -19.50 8.35 -2.51
N GLY A 176 -20.32 7.58 -3.22
CA GLY A 176 -20.66 7.88 -4.61
C GLY A 176 -19.47 7.64 -5.55
N ASP A 177 -19.01 8.69 -6.22
CA ASP A 177 -17.85 8.68 -7.12
C ASP A 177 -16.56 9.22 -6.46
N ARG A 178 -16.62 9.58 -5.18
CA ARG A 178 -15.55 10.27 -4.45
C ARG A 178 -14.90 9.37 -3.40
N TYR A 179 -13.58 9.29 -3.44
CA TYR A 179 -12.73 8.63 -2.45
C TYR A 179 -11.96 9.69 -1.67
N ALA A 180 -12.31 9.92 -0.41
CA ALA A 180 -11.52 10.77 0.48
C ALA A 180 -10.29 10.00 0.96
N ILE A 181 -9.15 10.70 0.98
CA ILE A 181 -7.85 10.17 1.37
C ILE A 181 -7.32 11.04 2.52
N ASP A 182 -6.90 10.41 3.59
CA ASP A 182 -6.18 11.03 4.71
C ASP A 182 -4.97 10.15 5.03
N LEU A 183 -3.77 10.66 4.77
CA LEU A 183 -2.52 9.95 4.98
C LEU A 183 -1.62 10.79 5.87
N ALA A 184 -1.01 10.16 6.87
CA ALA A 184 0.06 10.77 7.64
C ALA A 184 1.23 9.79 7.80
N LEU A 185 2.43 10.25 7.51
CA LEU A 185 3.68 9.55 7.76
C LEU A 185 4.46 10.33 8.82
N THR A 186 4.69 9.68 9.96
CA THR A 186 5.44 10.27 11.08
C THR A 186 6.64 9.41 11.42
N SER A 187 7.79 10.01 11.59
CA SER A 187 9.00 9.33 12.05
C SER A 187 9.85 10.27 12.87
N ASN A 188 10.96 9.80 13.41
CA ASN A 188 11.95 10.64 14.06
C ASN A 188 12.47 11.75 13.12
N GLY A 189 11.86 12.94 13.22
CA GLY A 189 12.21 14.11 12.39
C GLY A 189 11.49 14.18 11.04
N SER A 190 10.42 13.40 10.82
CA SER A 190 9.57 13.52 9.62
C SER A 190 8.10 13.64 9.98
N ASN A 191 7.42 14.56 9.32
CA ASN A 191 5.99 14.71 9.37
C ASN A 191 5.49 15.06 7.96
N LEU A 192 4.84 14.10 7.31
CA LEU A 192 4.17 14.29 6.02
C LEU A 192 2.67 14.03 6.24
N ILE A 193 1.85 14.99 5.90
CA ILE A 193 0.40 14.86 5.91
C ILE A 193 -0.10 15.08 4.48
N ALA A 194 -0.89 14.14 3.95
CA ALA A 194 -1.52 14.29 2.65
C ALA A 194 -3.02 14.03 2.76
N LYS A 195 -3.84 15.00 2.32
CA LYS A 195 -5.30 14.93 2.37
C LYS A 195 -5.91 15.36 1.06
N GLY A 196 -7.06 14.78 0.75
CA GLY A 196 -7.80 15.19 -0.43
C GLY A 196 -8.75 14.12 -0.93
N PHE A 197 -8.94 14.13 -2.26
CA PHE A 197 -9.93 13.28 -2.89
C PHE A 197 -9.41 12.71 -4.21
N TYR A 198 -9.83 11.49 -4.49
CA TYR A 198 -9.85 10.92 -5.81
C TYR A 198 -11.30 10.79 -6.26
N ILE A 199 -11.60 11.23 -7.47
CA ILE A 199 -12.93 11.17 -8.08
C ILE A 199 -12.85 10.20 -9.26
N SER A 200 -13.67 9.15 -9.23
CA SER A 200 -13.73 8.13 -10.27
C SER A 200 -15.04 8.24 -11.03
N ASN A 201 -15.01 8.84 -12.20
CA ASN A 201 -16.15 8.90 -13.12
C ASN A 201 -15.96 7.96 -14.30
N VAL A 202 -17.05 7.57 -14.96
CA VAL A 202 -17.05 6.63 -16.10
C VAL A 202 -16.11 7.07 -17.22
N ASN A 203 -15.94 8.38 -17.42
CA ASN A 203 -15.18 8.93 -18.54
C ASN A 203 -13.85 9.59 -18.13
N THR A 204 -13.73 10.04 -16.89
CA THR A 204 -12.53 10.73 -16.41
C THR A 204 -12.32 10.49 -14.92
N SER A 205 -11.12 10.19 -14.55
CA SER A 205 -10.73 10.10 -13.14
C SER A 205 -9.79 11.24 -12.80
N SER A 206 -10.04 11.93 -11.71
CA SER A 206 -9.24 13.08 -11.29
C SER A 206 -8.94 13.01 -9.79
N PHE A 207 -7.92 13.75 -9.37
CA PHE A 207 -7.59 13.89 -7.96
C PHE A 207 -7.36 15.35 -7.58
N ASP A 208 -7.56 15.64 -6.31
CA ASP A 208 -7.23 16.91 -5.65
C ASP A 208 -6.67 16.59 -4.29
N LEU A 209 -5.33 16.57 -4.20
CA LEU A 209 -4.56 16.20 -3.03
C LEU A 209 -3.70 17.38 -2.58
N SER A 210 -3.67 17.62 -1.27
CA SER A 210 -2.73 18.55 -0.63
C SER A 210 -1.79 17.77 0.25
N ALA A 211 -0.49 18.01 0.10
CA ALA A 211 0.56 17.41 0.93
C ALA A 211 1.34 18.51 1.64
N GLU A 212 1.61 18.31 2.93
CA GLU A 212 2.42 19.18 3.78
C GLU A 212 3.59 18.40 4.34
N PHE A 213 4.79 18.95 4.20
CA PHE A 213 6.05 18.41 4.73
C PHE A 213 6.54 19.34 5.84
N ALA A 214 6.57 18.86 7.11
CA ALA A 214 6.86 19.71 8.26
C ALA A 214 7.72 19.03 9.35
N PRO A 215 9.03 18.80 9.19
CA PRO A 215 9.80 18.50 7.99
C PRO A 215 9.63 17.07 7.48
N LEU A 216 10.25 16.76 6.34
CA LEU A 216 10.43 15.39 5.83
C LEU A 216 11.91 15.05 5.80
N ASN A 217 12.33 13.97 6.44
CA ASN A 217 13.68 13.42 6.29
C ASN A 217 13.83 12.85 4.86
N LEU A 218 14.79 13.37 4.12
CA LEU A 218 14.99 13.00 2.73
C LEU A 218 15.49 11.56 2.53
N GLN A 219 15.97 10.88 3.55
CA GLN A 219 16.25 9.45 3.48
C GLN A 219 15.01 8.63 3.08
N ALA A 220 13.81 9.13 3.44
CA ALA A 220 12.54 8.48 3.08
C ALA A 220 12.29 8.44 1.57
N ILE A 221 12.87 9.34 0.78
CA ILE A 221 12.70 9.36 -0.68
C ILE A 221 13.72 8.48 -1.42
N GLU A 222 14.80 8.06 -0.78
CA GLU A 222 15.82 7.21 -1.43
C GLU A 222 15.24 5.94 -2.04
N PRO A 223 14.40 5.14 -1.34
CA PRO A 223 13.74 3.97 -1.92
C PRO A 223 12.84 4.31 -3.12
N LEU A 224 12.15 5.45 -3.04
CA LEU A 224 11.20 5.90 -4.08
C LEU A 224 11.90 6.44 -5.32
N SER A 225 13.22 6.66 -5.27
CA SER A 225 14.02 7.10 -6.42
C SER A 225 14.35 5.97 -7.40
N PHE A 226 13.89 4.73 -7.17
CA PHE A 226 14.19 3.55 -7.99
C PHE A 226 15.70 3.36 -8.24
N GLY A 227 16.54 3.68 -7.22
CA GLY A 227 17.99 3.54 -7.27
C GLY A 227 18.72 4.67 -8.00
N GLN A 228 18.03 5.71 -8.46
CA GLN A 228 18.62 6.90 -9.09
C GLN A 228 19.40 7.76 -8.10
N LEU A 229 18.93 7.81 -6.86
CA LEU A 229 19.57 8.52 -5.76
C LEU A 229 20.06 7.53 -4.71
N ARG A 230 21.22 7.82 -4.14
CA ARG A 230 21.82 7.07 -3.03
C ARG A 230 22.41 8.03 -2.01
N LYS A 231 22.54 7.57 -0.75
CA LYS A 231 23.09 8.34 0.35
C LYS A 231 22.38 9.70 0.46
N VAL A 232 21.05 9.64 0.42
CA VAL A 232 20.22 10.84 0.54
C VAL A 232 20.14 11.21 2.00
N GLU A 233 20.49 12.47 2.32
CA GLU A 233 20.49 13.03 3.67
C GLU A 233 19.88 14.43 3.63
N GLY A 234 19.56 14.98 4.82
CA GLY A 234 18.95 16.28 4.95
C GLY A 234 17.45 16.24 5.12
N ARG A 235 16.82 17.39 5.05
CA ARG A 235 15.38 17.56 5.27
C ARG A 235 14.75 18.39 4.16
N ALA A 236 13.43 18.25 4.01
CA ALA A 236 12.63 19.12 3.17
C ALA A 236 11.41 19.61 3.94
N THR A 237 11.02 20.84 3.69
CA THR A 237 9.76 21.45 4.15
C THR A 237 8.99 21.99 2.97
N GLY A 238 7.68 22.13 3.09
CA GLY A 238 6.89 22.73 2.03
C GLY A 238 5.48 22.21 1.94
N THR A 239 4.78 22.69 0.93
CA THR A 239 3.41 22.27 0.63
C THR A 239 3.27 22.06 -0.86
N LEU A 240 2.54 21.00 -1.23
CA LEU A 240 2.20 20.69 -2.61
C LEU A 240 0.69 20.48 -2.73
N ARG A 241 0.10 20.99 -3.79
CA ARG A 241 -1.24 20.61 -4.24
C ARG A 241 -1.14 19.93 -5.59
N ILE A 242 -1.71 18.74 -5.70
CA ILE A 242 -1.68 17.91 -6.89
C ILE A 242 -3.12 17.73 -7.35
N THR A 243 -3.44 18.20 -8.54
CA THR A 243 -4.80 18.15 -9.12
C THR A 243 -4.74 17.59 -10.52
N GLY A 244 -5.90 17.29 -11.12
CA GLY A 244 -6.00 16.83 -12.50
C GLY A 244 -6.18 15.33 -12.63
N THR A 245 -5.70 14.76 -13.72
CA THR A 245 -5.79 13.32 -14.02
C THR A 245 -4.44 12.63 -13.88
N PHE A 246 -4.39 11.30 -13.94
CA PHE A 246 -3.11 10.58 -13.96
C PHE A 246 -2.29 10.85 -15.23
N ALA A 247 -2.97 11.17 -16.35
CA ALA A 247 -2.31 11.50 -17.62
C ALA A 247 -1.78 12.94 -17.63
N GLU A 248 -2.48 13.85 -16.94
CA GLU A 248 -2.14 15.28 -16.89
C GLU A 248 -2.20 15.79 -15.44
N PRO A 249 -1.20 15.42 -14.59
CA PRO A 249 -1.13 15.92 -13.24
C PRO A 249 -0.66 17.39 -13.23
N LYS A 250 -1.34 18.21 -12.43
CA LYS A 250 -0.98 19.61 -12.20
C LYS A 250 -0.48 19.77 -10.78
N ILE A 251 0.78 20.11 -10.63
CA ILE A 251 1.43 20.29 -9.32
C ILE A 251 1.66 21.78 -9.09
N ARG A 252 1.29 22.26 -7.89
CA ARG A 252 1.56 23.62 -7.43
C ARG A 252 2.08 23.59 -6.01
N GLY A 253 2.94 24.53 -5.67
CA GLY A 253 3.49 24.67 -4.32
C GLY A 253 4.98 24.83 -4.32
N ASN A 254 5.61 24.55 -3.19
CA ASN A 254 7.06 24.66 -3.04
C ASN A 254 7.60 23.53 -2.17
N ILE A 255 8.88 23.24 -2.38
CA ILE A 255 9.70 22.37 -1.52
C ILE A 255 11.00 23.11 -1.26
N THR A 256 11.31 23.34 0.01
CA THR A 256 12.59 23.89 0.46
C THR A 256 13.43 22.77 1.05
N PHE A 257 14.63 22.63 0.53
CA PHE A 257 15.62 21.65 0.99
C PHE A 257 16.52 22.29 2.04
N GLU A 258 16.71 21.60 3.16
CA GLU A 258 17.56 22.03 4.26
C GLU A 258 18.72 21.04 4.42
N GLU A 259 19.97 21.53 4.19
CA GLU A 259 21.19 20.73 4.29
C GLU A 259 21.07 19.38 3.55
N ALA A 260 20.48 19.41 2.34
CA ALA A 260 20.25 18.20 1.57
C ALA A 260 21.52 17.75 0.85
N SER A 261 21.80 16.45 0.88
CA SER A 261 22.86 15.85 0.10
C SER A 261 22.39 14.53 -0.52
N PHE A 262 22.94 14.20 -1.68
CA PHE A 262 22.64 12.94 -2.37
C PHE A 262 23.74 12.56 -3.34
N ARG A 263 23.79 11.29 -3.71
CA ARG A 263 24.63 10.80 -4.80
C ARG A 263 23.73 10.37 -5.97
N SER A 264 23.91 11.00 -7.13
CA SER A 264 23.29 10.56 -8.37
C SER A 264 24.01 9.34 -8.91
N THR A 265 23.30 8.24 -9.16
CA THR A 265 23.88 7.05 -9.79
C THR A 265 24.14 7.29 -11.27
N TYR A 266 23.31 8.10 -11.92
CA TYR A 266 23.47 8.47 -13.33
C TYR A 266 24.75 9.28 -13.58
N LEU A 267 24.99 10.31 -12.76
CA LEU A 267 26.17 11.17 -12.87
C LEU A 267 27.38 10.62 -12.10
N ASN A 268 27.20 9.56 -11.33
CA ASN A 268 28.20 8.97 -10.43
C ASN A 268 28.92 10.02 -9.53
N SER A 269 28.20 11.05 -9.12
CA SER A 269 28.72 12.17 -8.33
C SER A 269 27.82 12.48 -7.15
N GLY A 270 28.41 13.05 -6.08
CA GLY A 270 27.69 13.58 -4.93
C GLY A 270 27.34 15.05 -5.16
N PHE A 271 26.19 15.45 -4.62
CA PHE A 271 25.67 16.82 -4.70
C PHE A 271 25.14 17.26 -3.35
N THR A 272 25.22 18.55 -3.11
CA THR A 272 24.69 19.19 -1.89
C THR A 272 23.81 20.38 -2.28
N LEU A 273 22.70 20.55 -1.57
CA LEU A 273 21.78 21.67 -1.67
C LEU A 273 21.72 22.34 -0.28
N ARG A 274 21.93 23.65 -0.24
CA ARG A 274 21.87 24.44 0.99
C ARG A 274 20.68 25.38 0.92
N ASN A 275 19.62 25.11 1.70
CA ASN A 275 18.45 25.99 1.78
C ASN A 275 17.85 26.40 0.42
N GLU A 276 17.81 25.45 -0.52
CA GLU A 276 17.35 25.66 -1.87
C GLU A 276 15.85 25.38 -2.00
N THR A 277 15.15 26.18 -2.79
CA THR A 277 13.69 26.03 -2.98
C THR A 277 13.34 25.77 -4.45
N ILE A 278 12.54 24.75 -4.66
CA ILE A 278 11.87 24.44 -5.94
C ILE A 278 10.42 24.92 -5.83
N THR A 279 9.94 25.68 -6.82
CA THR A 279 8.55 26.10 -6.89
C THR A 279 7.86 25.46 -8.10
N PHE A 280 6.74 24.83 -7.84
CA PHE A 280 5.87 24.24 -8.85
C PHE A 280 4.73 25.21 -9.20
N ASN A 281 4.51 25.48 -10.47
CA ASN A 281 3.45 26.34 -10.98
C ASN A 281 2.84 25.75 -12.26
N GLU A 282 1.95 26.51 -12.92
CA GLU A 282 1.29 26.04 -14.15
C GLU A 282 2.22 25.84 -15.35
N GLN A 283 3.38 26.46 -15.34
CA GLN A 283 4.36 26.36 -16.42
C GLN A 283 5.35 25.21 -16.20
N GLY A 284 5.43 24.69 -14.98
CA GLY A 284 6.34 23.62 -14.61
C GLY A 284 7.13 23.91 -13.33
N ILE A 285 8.42 23.57 -13.34
CA ILE A 285 9.30 23.72 -12.18
C ILE A 285 10.13 24.99 -12.32
N ARG A 286 9.90 25.97 -11.44
CA ARG A 286 10.69 27.20 -11.37
C ARG A 286 11.87 27.02 -10.41
N LEU A 287 13.06 27.30 -10.92
CA LEU A 287 14.31 27.43 -10.18
C LEU A 287 14.69 28.91 -10.16
N ASN A 288 15.03 29.45 -9.00
CA ASN A 288 15.40 30.83 -8.84
C ASN A 288 16.73 30.90 -8.08
N ASN A 289 17.82 31.18 -8.80
CA ASN A 289 19.18 31.14 -8.29
C ASN A 289 19.50 29.84 -7.50
N PHE A 290 18.92 28.73 -7.96
CA PHE A 290 19.01 27.42 -7.33
C PHE A 290 20.43 26.88 -7.46
N THR A 291 21.12 26.71 -6.35
CA THR A 291 22.53 26.35 -6.30
C THR A 291 22.70 24.87 -5.97
N ILE A 292 23.44 24.17 -6.82
CA ILE A 292 23.88 22.79 -6.60
C ILE A 292 25.40 22.78 -6.50
N THR A 293 25.91 22.25 -5.40
CA THR A 293 27.35 22.11 -5.15
C THR A 293 27.79 20.66 -5.40
N ASP A 294 28.80 20.43 -6.22
CA ASP A 294 29.36 19.10 -6.47
C ASP A 294 30.30 18.61 -5.36
N ALA A 295 30.75 17.36 -5.45
CA ALA A 295 31.69 16.77 -4.49
C ALA A 295 33.07 17.47 -4.46
N LYS A 296 33.42 18.25 -5.49
CA LYS A 296 34.67 19.05 -5.56
C LYS A 296 34.47 20.48 -5.11
N LYS A 297 33.30 20.83 -4.57
CA LYS A 297 32.88 22.15 -4.14
C LYS A 297 32.75 23.20 -5.28
N ASN A 298 32.45 22.74 -6.48
CA ASN A 298 32.03 23.63 -7.56
C ASN A 298 30.54 23.87 -7.49
N ASP A 299 30.13 25.12 -7.65
CA ASP A 299 28.72 25.50 -7.64
C ASP A 299 28.20 25.62 -9.08
N ALA A 300 27.03 25.09 -9.30
CA ALA A 300 26.20 25.33 -10.47
C ALA A 300 24.95 26.09 -10.03
N VAL A 301 24.73 27.27 -10.60
CA VAL A 301 23.55 28.10 -10.32
C VAL A 301 22.57 27.94 -11.48
N LEU A 302 21.35 27.52 -11.14
CA LEU A 302 20.26 27.31 -12.09
C LEU A 302 19.21 28.39 -11.90
N ASP A 303 18.87 29.12 -12.98
CA ASP A 303 17.76 30.07 -13.00
C ASP A 303 16.92 29.84 -14.24
N GLY A 304 15.61 29.65 -14.05
CA GLY A 304 14.72 29.39 -15.17
C GLY A 304 13.52 28.53 -14.80
N THR A 305 12.80 28.11 -15.82
CA THR A 305 11.64 27.23 -15.68
C THR A 305 11.85 25.98 -16.53
N ILE A 306 11.73 24.82 -15.92
CA ILE A 306 11.65 23.53 -16.61
C ILE A 306 10.18 23.32 -16.93
N LEU A 307 9.81 23.36 -18.21
CA LEU A 307 8.44 23.13 -18.66
C LEU A 307 8.06 21.65 -18.49
N THR A 308 6.85 21.38 -18.00
CA THR A 308 6.35 20.02 -17.79
C THR A 308 5.00 19.82 -18.44
#